data_791e0c87018a96ebed3b83db7acddd66
#
_entry.id   791e0c87018a96ebed3b83db7acddd66
#
_cell.length_a   1.000
_cell.length_b   1.000
_cell.length_c   1.000
_cell.angle_alpha   90.00
_cell.angle_beta   90.00
_cell.angle_gamma   90.00
#
_symmetry.space_group_name_H-M   'P 1'
#
loop_
_entity.id
_entity.type
_entity.pdbx_description
1 polymer ?
#
loop_
_entity_poly.entity_id
_entity_poly.type
_entity_poly.pdbx_seq_one_letter_code
_entity_poly.pdbx_strand_id
1 'polypeptide(L)'
;MNNTLIDNSENLKMADTLKKCISNDNCKVIKIATGYWDIPGIMLVEEELRQFLEKDGSELQLLIGTDPIVRAYQQESVKKGRFPEDYIKTDINDLKLKEEYMGSVALLQKYCHAEESESKIKIRVYRTNEEGDAQFLHAKCYIFLGDDEATKGIIGSSNFTGKGLTGNLELNYLENNSMIVTAVPNKFSKAKGHSCWFDELWNISKPWNRLFLEEVLNPSPIGIAVKKQKEEKERTLSPYETYIKYLQTQFGDITDASLDAILKSYLPKKIQSLQYQLDAAKQCLSVMKKHNGFILGDVVGLGKTVVGLLVIKQFIAEAASLDHSQHVLIITPPAIRKSWEDTIAEFDKDKDEGNKIEGFIDFVTTGSVASFGEEADENEDGDEFENDFNHHDYGLIIVDES
;
A
#
# COMPACT_ATOMS: atom_id res chain seq x y z
N MET A 1 -12.08 32.54 1.17
CA MET A 1 -12.09 32.30 -0.30
C MET A 1 -13.03 33.30 -0.91
N ASN A 2 -12.51 34.27 -1.67
CA ASN A 2 -13.34 35.08 -2.48
C ASN A 2 -13.62 34.36 -3.77
N ASN A 3 -14.89 33.90 -3.91
CA ASN A 3 -15.51 33.60 -5.12
C ASN A 3 -15.26 32.39 -5.97
N THR A 4 -16.00 31.85 -6.56
CA THR A 4 -17.33 31.91 -6.78
C THR A 4 -17.67 31.22 -8.07
N LEU A 5 -16.88 31.31 -9.13
CA LEU A 5 -17.09 30.56 -10.36
C LEU A 5 -16.14 29.38 -10.45
N ILE A 6 -16.65 28.21 -10.79
CA ILE A 6 -15.91 26.96 -10.92
C ILE A 6 -16.30 26.37 -12.27
N ASP A 7 -15.33 26.23 -13.20
CA ASP A 7 -15.60 25.84 -14.60
C ASP A 7 -14.81 24.61 -15.05
N ASN A 8 -14.15 23.91 -14.11
CA ASN A 8 -13.27 22.79 -14.36
C ASN A 8 -12.01 23.10 -15.20
N SER A 9 -11.67 24.39 -15.40
CA SER A 9 -10.36 24.77 -15.95
C SER A 9 -9.22 24.36 -15.02
N GLU A 10 -7.95 24.48 -15.45
CA GLU A 10 -6.78 23.98 -14.71
C GLU A 10 -6.72 24.43 -13.23
N ASN A 11 -7.16 25.65 -12.95
CA ASN A 11 -7.07 26.25 -11.61
C ASN A 11 -8.41 26.32 -10.85
N LEU A 12 -9.51 25.89 -11.48
CA LEU A 12 -10.87 26.04 -10.96
C LEU A 12 -11.67 24.74 -11.06
N LYS A 13 -11.04 23.62 -10.68
CA LYS A 13 -11.71 22.32 -10.69
C LYS A 13 -12.70 22.17 -9.53
N MET A 14 -13.85 21.59 -9.84
CA MET A 14 -14.88 21.31 -8.85
C MET A 14 -14.38 20.39 -7.75
N ALA A 15 -13.57 19.36 -8.09
CA ALA A 15 -12.97 18.45 -7.12
C ALA A 15 -12.14 19.21 -6.06
N ASP A 16 -11.29 20.15 -6.47
CA ASP A 16 -10.44 20.90 -5.55
C ASP A 16 -11.24 21.83 -4.62
N THR A 17 -12.35 22.34 -5.12
CA THR A 17 -13.26 23.15 -4.30
C THR A 17 -14.00 22.27 -3.30
N LEU A 18 -14.47 21.08 -3.71
CA LEU A 18 -15.11 20.13 -2.82
C LEU A 18 -14.16 19.70 -1.70
N LYS A 19 -12.91 19.34 -2.03
CA LYS A 19 -11.88 19.00 -1.03
C LYS A 19 -11.73 20.07 0.04
N LYS A 20 -11.60 21.35 -0.39
CA LYS A 20 -11.50 22.48 0.53
C LYS A 20 -12.74 22.70 1.39
N CYS A 21 -13.94 22.43 0.86
CA CYS A 21 -15.18 22.55 1.62
C CYS A 21 -15.35 21.41 2.63
N ILE A 22 -15.03 20.18 2.24
CA ILE A 22 -15.10 18.99 3.08
C ILE A 22 -14.08 19.05 4.22
N SER A 23 -12.84 19.46 3.92
CA SER A 23 -11.74 19.57 4.91
C SER A 23 -11.93 20.69 5.93
N ASN A 24 -12.99 21.48 5.83
CA ASN A 24 -13.25 22.50 6.82
C ASN A 24 -13.59 21.87 8.18
N ASP A 25 -12.83 22.23 9.21
CA ASP A 25 -12.95 21.63 10.55
C ASP A 25 -14.33 21.85 11.18
N ASN A 26 -15.01 22.94 10.84
CA ASN A 26 -16.34 23.26 11.33
C ASN A 26 -17.47 22.58 10.53
N CYS A 27 -17.17 21.88 9.43
CA CYS A 27 -18.19 21.16 8.65
C CYS A 27 -18.67 19.94 9.43
N LYS A 28 -20.00 19.83 9.62
CA LYS A 28 -20.67 18.72 10.34
C LYS A 28 -21.60 17.94 9.44
N VAL A 29 -22.29 18.58 8.50
CA VAL A 29 -23.23 17.92 7.59
C VAL A 29 -22.92 18.34 6.17
N ILE A 30 -22.82 17.34 5.30
CA ILE A 30 -22.70 17.54 3.86
C ILE A 30 -23.95 17.01 3.20
N LYS A 31 -24.62 17.85 2.39
CA LYS A 31 -25.79 17.47 1.62
C LYS A 31 -25.46 17.62 0.14
N ILE A 32 -25.65 16.56 -0.62
CA ILE A 32 -25.39 16.53 -2.07
C ILE A 32 -26.64 16.09 -2.78
N ALA A 33 -27.23 16.98 -3.58
CA ALA A 33 -28.27 16.62 -4.57
C ALA A 33 -27.61 16.56 -5.95
N THR A 34 -27.74 15.44 -6.61
CA THR A 34 -27.12 15.20 -7.94
C THR A 34 -28.04 14.36 -8.83
N GLY A 35 -28.00 14.58 -10.11
CA GLY A 35 -28.72 13.72 -11.05
C GLY A 35 -28.17 12.28 -11.07
N TYR A 36 -26.84 12.18 -10.91
CA TYR A 36 -26.10 10.92 -10.96
C TYR A 36 -24.78 11.02 -10.16
N TRP A 37 -24.27 9.90 -9.68
CA TRP A 37 -22.96 9.81 -9.04
C TRP A 37 -22.25 8.50 -9.41
N ASP A 38 -20.93 8.46 -9.29
CA ASP A 38 -20.12 7.28 -9.53
C ASP A 38 -18.99 7.11 -8.51
N ILE A 39 -18.39 5.93 -8.45
CA ILE A 39 -17.24 5.64 -7.59
C ILE A 39 -16.02 6.53 -7.90
N PRO A 40 -15.67 6.80 -9.18
CA PRO A 40 -14.62 7.77 -9.51
C PRO A 40 -14.84 9.17 -8.92
N GLY A 41 -16.08 9.63 -8.80
CA GLY A 41 -16.40 10.91 -8.14
C GLY A 41 -16.11 10.90 -6.64
N ILE A 42 -16.44 9.80 -5.97
CA ILE A 42 -16.11 9.60 -4.55
C ILE A 42 -14.59 9.52 -4.37
N MET A 43 -13.89 8.78 -5.23
CA MET A 43 -12.43 8.61 -5.18
C MET A 43 -11.69 9.96 -5.20
N LEU A 44 -12.16 10.91 -5.98
CA LEU A 44 -11.53 12.24 -6.07
C LEU A 44 -11.50 13.01 -4.75
N VAL A 45 -12.39 12.69 -3.82
CA VAL A 45 -12.53 13.36 -2.50
C VAL A 45 -12.49 12.35 -1.34
N GLU A 46 -11.98 11.15 -1.59
CA GLU A 46 -12.02 10.03 -0.65
C GLU A 46 -11.32 10.33 0.67
N GLU A 47 -10.13 10.90 0.60
CA GLU A 47 -9.33 11.17 1.80
C GLU A 47 -10.02 12.24 2.68
N GLU A 48 -10.50 13.29 2.07
CA GLU A 48 -11.23 14.35 2.77
C GLU A 48 -12.55 13.83 3.36
N LEU A 49 -13.27 12.98 2.63
CA LEU A 49 -14.47 12.33 3.14
C LEU A 49 -14.17 11.37 4.29
N ARG A 50 -13.07 10.63 4.22
CA ARG A 50 -12.63 9.73 5.28
C ARG A 50 -12.41 10.49 6.58
N GLN A 51 -11.60 11.55 6.53
CA GLN A 51 -11.31 12.42 7.68
C GLN A 51 -12.57 13.10 8.22
N PHE A 52 -13.46 13.54 7.33
CA PHE A 52 -14.75 14.12 7.71
C PHE A 52 -15.63 13.10 8.45
N LEU A 53 -15.79 11.88 7.91
CA LEU A 53 -16.65 10.84 8.47
C LEU A 53 -16.09 10.22 9.77
N GLU A 54 -14.82 10.40 10.08
CA GLU A 54 -14.22 10.02 11.36
C GLU A 54 -14.65 10.95 12.51
N LYS A 55 -15.05 12.19 12.20
CA LYS A 55 -15.52 13.14 13.22
C LYS A 55 -16.87 12.67 13.81
N ASP A 56 -17.04 12.88 15.11
CA ASP A 56 -18.30 12.60 15.79
C ASP A 56 -19.41 13.52 15.29
N GLY A 57 -20.60 12.95 15.06
CA GLY A 57 -21.76 13.69 14.58
C GLY A 57 -21.69 14.14 13.11
N SER A 58 -20.66 13.72 12.37
CA SER A 58 -20.58 13.97 10.92
C SER A 58 -21.58 13.15 10.13
N GLU A 59 -22.18 13.76 9.11
CA GLU A 59 -23.18 13.11 8.26
C GLU A 59 -23.04 13.57 6.80
N LEU A 60 -23.09 12.61 5.87
CA LEU A 60 -23.22 12.84 4.42
C LEU A 60 -24.60 12.37 3.95
N GLN A 61 -25.38 13.28 3.40
CA GLN A 61 -26.69 13.01 2.78
C GLN A 61 -26.54 13.10 1.25
N LEU A 62 -26.80 11.99 0.55
CA LEU A 62 -26.72 11.91 -0.91
C LEU A 62 -28.10 11.68 -1.51
N LEU A 63 -28.66 12.71 -2.14
CA LEU A 63 -29.94 12.67 -2.83
C LEU A 63 -29.73 12.49 -4.31
N ILE A 64 -30.26 11.42 -4.88
CA ILE A 64 -30.05 11.01 -6.26
C ILE A 64 -31.30 11.26 -7.06
N GLY A 65 -31.11 11.80 -8.25
CA GLY A 65 -32.13 11.91 -9.30
C GLY A 65 -31.76 11.14 -10.54
N THR A 66 -32.47 11.40 -11.60
CA THR A 66 -32.20 10.81 -12.94
C THR A 66 -31.67 11.86 -13.89
N ASP A 67 -30.58 11.58 -14.56
CA ASP A 67 -30.07 12.42 -15.65
C ASP A 67 -30.94 12.27 -16.93
N PRO A 68 -31.33 13.38 -17.61
CA PRO A 68 -32.10 13.32 -18.85
C PRO A 68 -31.40 12.60 -20.00
N ILE A 69 -30.07 12.63 -20.06
CA ILE A 69 -29.32 11.92 -21.10
C ILE A 69 -29.51 10.41 -20.95
N VAL A 70 -29.53 9.93 -19.73
CA VAL A 70 -29.87 8.54 -19.43
C VAL A 70 -31.27 8.22 -19.90
N ARG A 71 -32.25 9.17 -19.82
CA ARG A 71 -33.60 9.00 -20.39
C ARG A 71 -33.63 8.92 -21.93
N ALA A 72 -32.78 9.63 -22.65
CA ALA A 72 -32.76 9.57 -24.13
C ALA A 72 -32.31 8.18 -24.63
N TYR A 73 -31.32 7.57 -23.99
CA TYR A 73 -30.97 6.15 -24.18
C TYR A 73 -32.05 5.19 -23.64
N GLN A 74 -32.83 5.62 -22.63
CA GLN A 74 -33.91 4.85 -22.02
C GLN A 74 -35.19 4.82 -22.84
N GLN A 75 -35.42 5.73 -23.77
CA GLN A 75 -36.65 5.67 -24.57
C GLN A 75 -36.79 4.38 -25.39
N GLU A 76 -35.69 3.71 -25.70
CA GLU A 76 -35.72 2.33 -26.20
C GLU A 76 -35.78 1.27 -25.10
N SER A 77 -35.35 1.56 -23.90
CA SER A 77 -35.33 0.62 -22.72
C SER A 77 -36.40 0.90 -21.66
N VAL A 78 -37.07 2.07 -21.71
CA VAL A 78 -38.23 2.42 -20.82
C VAL A 78 -39.40 1.45 -21.02
N LYS A 79 -39.48 0.80 -22.20
CA LYS A 79 -40.34 -0.40 -22.32
C LYS A 79 -39.96 -1.56 -21.39
N LYS A 80 -38.87 -1.47 -20.62
CA LYS A 80 -38.35 -2.50 -19.72
C LYS A 80 -38.23 -2.07 -18.25
N GLY A 81 -38.80 -0.92 -17.84
CA GLY A 81 -38.92 -0.56 -16.41
C GLY A 81 -37.61 -0.41 -15.63
N ARG A 82 -36.53 0.12 -16.24
CA ARG A 82 -35.26 0.37 -15.54
C ARG A 82 -35.31 1.70 -14.77
N PHE A 83 -34.91 1.67 -13.51
CA PHE A 83 -34.85 2.82 -12.61
C PHE A 83 -33.42 3.40 -12.54
N PRO A 84 -33.22 4.63 -12.03
CA PRO A 84 -31.89 5.24 -11.86
C PRO A 84 -30.90 4.36 -11.14
N GLU A 85 -31.35 3.62 -10.13
CA GLU A 85 -30.58 2.66 -9.37
C GLU A 85 -29.96 1.55 -10.22
N ASP A 86 -30.64 1.16 -11.30
CA ASP A 86 -30.17 0.11 -12.22
C ASP A 86 -28.89 0.54 -12.96
N TYR A 87 -28.73 1.85 -13.21
CA TYR A 87 -27.51 2.38 -13.83
C TYR A 87 -26.33 2.36 -12.87
N ILE A 88 -26.54 2.82 -11.64
CA ILE A 88 -25.51 2.77 -10.60
C ILE A 88 -25.11 1.31 -10.36
N LYS A 89 -26.06 0.39 -10.33
CA LYS A 89 -25.79 -1.05 -10.22
C LYS A 89 -24.96 -1.57 -11.39
N THR A 90 -25.30 -1.17 -12.63
CA THR A 90 -24.55 -1.57 -13.83
C THR A 90 -23.14 -1.00 -13.78
N ASP A 91 -22.97 0.28 -13.49
CA ASP A 91 -21.67 0.92 -13.44
C ASP A 91 -20.76 0.33 -12.37
N ILE A 92 -21.29 0.02 -11.18
CA ILE A 92 -20.52 -0.60 -10.12
C ILE A 92 -20.13 -2.05 -10.48
N ASN A 93 -21.02 -2.80 -11.17
CA ASN A 93 -20.70 -4.15 -11.63
C ASN A 93 -19.67 -4.15 -12.78
N ASP A 94 -19.72 -3.14 -13.65
CA ASP A 94 -18.80 -2.98 -14.78
C ASP A 94 -17.49 -2.30 -14.35
N LEU A 95 -17.40 -1.82 -13.11
CA LEU A 95 -16.20 -1.19 -12.59
C LEU A 95 -15.05 -2.20 -12.57
N LYS A 96 -13.97 -1.87 -13.26
CA LYS A 96 -12.77 -2.71 -13.27
C LYS A 96 -12.22 -2.82 -11.84
N LEU A 97 -11.73 -4.01 -11.48
CA LEU A 97 -11.05 -4.26 -10.20
C LEU A 97 -9.70 -3.53 -10.19
N LYS A 98 -9.75 -2.21 -10.01
CA LYS A 98 -8.56 -1.38 -9.84
C LYS A 98 -8.40 -1.04 -8.37
N GLU A 99 -7.18 -1.14 -7.89
CA GLU A 99 -6.83 -0.80 -6.49
C GLU A 99 -7.27 0.62 -6.11
N GLU A 100 -7.21 1.55 -7.06
CA GLU A 100 -7.61 2.96 -6.86
C GLU A 100 -9.07 3.14 -6.40
N TYR A 101 -9.98 2.19 -6.69
CA TYR A 101 -11.39 2.28 -6.30
C TYR A 101 -11.72 1.56 -4.98
N MET A 102 -10.81 0.70 -4.51
CA MET A 102 -11.06 -0.13 -3.33
C MET A 102 -11.24 0.71 -2.06
N GLY A 103 -10.51 1.80 -1.92
CA GLY A 103 -10.63 2.73 -0.80
C GLY A 103 -12.01 3.35 -0.71
N SER A 104 -12.55 3.85 -1.82
CA SER A 104 -13.88 4.46 -1.90
C SER A 104 -15.01 3.46 -1.61
N VAL A 105 -14.86 2.22 -2.10
CA VAL A 105 -15.81 1.13 -1.80
C VAL A 105 -15.75 0.75 -0.32
N ALA A 106 -14.55 0.64 0.25
CA ALA A 106 -14.36 0.36 1.68
C ALA A 106 -14.96 1.47 2.56
N LEU A 107 -14.83 2.73 2.15
CA LEU A 107 -15.42 3.88 2.84
C LEU A 107 -16.95 3.78 2.83
N LEU A 108 -17.56 3.46 1.69
CA LEU A 108 -19.00 3.25 1.61
C LEU A 108 -19.46 2.08 2.48
N GLN A 109 -18.78 0.93 2.43
CA GLN A 109 -19.10 -0.24 3.27
C GLN A 109 -18.94 0.04 4.77
N LYS A 110 -18.03 0.93 5.16
CA LYS A 110 -17.77 1.28 6.56
C LYS A 110 -18.82 2.22 7.15
N TYR A 111 -19.29 3.21 6.39
CA TYR A 111 -20.10 4.31 6.90
C TYR A 111 -21.56 4.32 6.40
N CYS A 112 -21.90 3.47 5.42
CA CYS A 112 -23.26 3.23 4.97
C CYS A 112 -23.77 1.93 5.63
N HIS A 113 -24.86 2.00 6.36
CA HIS A 113 -25.51 0.84 7.00
C HIS A 113 -26.93 0.69 6.45
N ALA A 114 -27.51 -0.52 6.58
CA ALA A 114 -28.86 -0.79 6.10
C ALA A 114 -29.91 0.15 6.71
N GLU A 115 -29.73 0.46 8.00
CA GLU A 115 -30.59 1.44 8.68
C GLU A 115 -29.95 2.84 8.61
N GLU A 116 -30.72 3.81 8.10
CA GLU A 116 -30.24 5.20 7.98
C GLU A 116 -29.87 5.83 9.33
N SER A 117 -30.52 5.44 10.43
CA SER A 117 -30.24 5.95 11.77
C SER A 117 -28.84 5.61 12.28
N GLU A 118 -28.27 4.51 11.77
CA GLU A 118 -26.94 4.03 12.13
C GLU A 118 -25.86 4.48 11.14
N SER A 119 -26.29 5.12 10.04
CA SER A 119 -25.41 5.48 8.92
C SER A 119 -24.89 6.89 9.04
N LYS A 120 -23.58 7.07 8.82
CA LYS A 120 -23.01 8.39 8.55
C LYS A 120 -23.16 8.80 7.08
N ILE A 121 -23.25 7.83 6.16
CA ILE A 121 -23.59 8.06 4.75
C ILE A 121 -25.02 7.60 4.51
N LYS A 122 -25.89 8.55 4.19
CA LYS A 122 -27.31 8.30 3.90
C LYS A 122 -27.57 8.57 2.44
N ILE A 123 -28.22 7.63 1.77
CA ILE A 123 -28.53 7.71 0.34
C ILE A 123 -30.04 7.62 0.16
N ARG A 124 -30.63 8.58 -0.54
CA ARG A 124 -32.04 8.57 -0.92
C ARG A 124 -32.22 8.80 -2.40
N VAL A 125 -33.25 8.20 -2.96
CA VAL A 125 -33.62 8.33 -4.37
C VAL A 125 -34.89 9.13 -4.47
N TYR A 126 -34.84 10.23 -5.24
CA TYR A 126 -36.01 11.01 -5.56
C TYR A 126 -36.77 10.32 -6.68
N ARG A 127 -38.01 9.91 -6.39
CA ARG A 127 -38.95 9.33 -7.34
C ARG A 127 -40.23 10.12 -7.35
N THR A 128 -40.67 10.52 -8.52
CA THR A 128 -42.01 11.00 -8.69
C THR A 128 -42.98 9.82 -8.67
N ASN A 129 -44.24 10.08 -8.20
CA ASN A 129 -45.30 9.11 -8.08
C ASN A 129 -45.59 8.41 -9.41
N GLU A 130 -46.07 7.16 -9.32
CA GLU A 130 -46.34 6.25 -10.43
C GLU A 130 -47.42 6.74 -11.42
N GLU A 131 -48.14 7.81 -11.09
CA GLU A 131 -49.25 8.34 -11.89
C GLU A 131 -48.96 9.75 -12.43
N GLY A 132 -48.42 9.86 -13.63
CA GLY A 132 -48.41 11.12 -14.39
C GLY A 132 -47.12 11.95 -14.24
N ASP A 133 -47.07 13.12 -14.82
CA ASP A 133 -45.97 14.03 -15.09
C ASP A 133 -44.74 13.93 -14.15
N ALA A 134 -43.79 13.07 -14.53
CA ALA A 134 -42.63 12.80 -13.73
C ALA A 134 -41.68 14.00 -13.70
N GLN A 135 -41.75 14.79 -12.65
CA GLN A 135 -40.64 15.69 -12.32
C GLN A 135 -39.45 14.84 -11.94
N PHE A 136 -38.32 15.02 -12.59
CA PHE A 136 -37.09 14.34 -12.20
C PHE A 136 -36.11 15.33 -11.59
N LEU A 137 -35.33 14.88 -10.62
CA LEU A 137 -34.29 15.68 -10.01
C LEU A 137 -33.06 15.72 -10.92
N HIS A 138 -32.80 16.91 -11.48
CA HIS A 138 -31.60 17.16 -12.29
C HIS A 138 -30.71 18.26 -11.66
N ALA A 139 -31.04 18.70 -10.46
CA ALA A 139 -30.24 19.67 -9.75
C ALA A 139 -28.87 19.08 -9.36
N LYS A 140 -27.87 19.95 -9.33
CA LYS A 140 -26.57 19.68 -8.76
C LYS A 140 -26.32 20.75 -7.72
N CYS A 141 -26.49 20.36 -6.47
CA CYS A 141 -26.39 21.23 -5.31
C CYS A 141 -25.58 20.54 -4.22
N TYR A 142 -24.55 21.19 -3.75
CA TYR A 142 -23.66 20.71 -2.68
C TYR A 142 -23.72 21.71 -1.54
N ILE A 143 -24.03 21.26 -0.34
CA ILE A 143 -24.25 22.11 0.83
C ILE A 143 -23.37 21.61 1.94
N PHE A 144 -22.62 22.51 2.55
CA PHE A 144 -21.72 22.23 3.67
C PHE A 144 -22.18 23.04 4.86
N LEU A 145 -22.74 22.35 5.86
CA LEU A 145 -23.27 22.95 7.06
C LEU A 145 -22.32 22.71 8.24
N GLY A 146 -22.11 23.76 9.00
CA GLY A 146 -21.30 23.73 10.22
C GLY A 146 -21.81 24.78 11.21
N ASP A 147 -20.92 25.19 12.11
CA ASP A 147 -21.19 26.34 12.94
C ASP A 147 -21.22 27.61 12.04
N ASP A 148 -21.96 28.62 12.40
CA ASP A 148 -22.50 29.70 11.56
C ASP A 148 -21.60 30.32 10.48
N GLU A 149 -20.30 30.30 10.63
CA GLU A 149 -19.35 30.86 9.65
C GLU A 149 -18.88 29.85 8.58
N ALA A 150 -19.16 28.57 8.76
CA ALA A 150 -18.66 27.50 7.89
C ALA A 150 -19.64 27.08 6.79
N THR A 151 -20.85 27.63 6.78
CA THR A 151 -21.91 27.24 5.84
C THR A 151 -21.64 27.77 4.44
N LYS A 152 -21.64 26.84 3.48
CA LYS A 152 -21.41 27.12 2.04
C LYS A 152 -22.36 26.31 1.18
N GLY A 153 -22.64 26.81 -0.02
CA GLY A 153 -23.41 26.09 -1.02
C GLY A 153 -22.78 26.18 -2.40
N ILE A 154 -22.81 25.12 -3.17
CA ILE A 154 -22.42 25.14 -4.58
C ILE A 154 -23.60 24.70 -5.40
N ILE A 155 -23.97 25.51 -6.40
CA ILE A 155 -25.02 25.19 -7.36
C ILE A 155 -24.42 25.24 -8.76
N GLY A 156 -24.78 24.31 -9.61
CA GLY A 156 -24.31 24.33 -11.00
C GLY A 156 -24.69 23.12 -11.82
N SER A 157 -23.83 22.77 -12.77
CA SER A 157 -24.06 21.70 -13.73
C SER A 157 -23.32 20.39 -13.40
N SER A 158 -22.30 20.40 -12.50
CA SER A 158 -21.47 19.25 -12.19
C SER A 158 -22.22 18.17 -11.42
N ASN A 159 -22.41 17.00 -12.01
CA ASN A 159 -22.79 15.80 -11.27
C ASN A 159 -21.65 15.34 -10.34
N PHE A 160 -21.97 14.59 -9.29
CA PHE A 160 -20.98 14.01 -8.39
C PHE A 160 -20.33 12.76 -9.02
N THR A 161 -19.63 12.99 -10.13
CA THR A 161 -18.96 11.96 -10.92
C THR A 161 -17.52 12.36 -11.23
N GLY A 162 -16.67 11.36 -11.53
CA GLY A 162 -15.28 11.62 -11.89
C GLY A 162 -15.14 12.67 -13.00
N LYS A 163 -15.92 12.55 -14.07
CA LYS A 163 -15.91 13.50 -15.19
C LYS A 163 -16.56 14.84 -14.84
N GLY A 164 -17.67 14.82 -14.10
CA GLY A 164 -18.37 16.05 -13.68
C GLY A 164 -17.52 16.92 -12.76
N LEU A 165 -16.64 16.30 -11.96
CA LEU A 165 -15.80 17.03 -11.01
C LEU A 165 -14.45 17.51 -11.60
N THR A 166 -13.99 16.95 -12.73
CA THR A 166 -12.63 17.25 -13.24
C THR A 166 -12.52 17.47 -14.74
N GLY A 167 -13.34 16.82 -15.55
CA GLY A 167 -13.08 16.66 -16.98
C GLY A 167 -14.08 17.31 -17.92
N ASN A 168 -15.34 17.43 -17.52
CA ASN A 168 -16.35 18.09 -18.34
C ASN A 168 -16.22 19.62 -18.24
N LEU A 169 -16.65 20.31 -19.31
CA LEU A 169 -16.93 21.75 -19.21
C LEU A 169 -18.21 21.94 -18.40
N GLU A 170 -18.06 22.47 -17.23
CA GLU A 170 -19.15 22.66 -16.27
C GLU A 170 -19.14 24.11 -15.79
N LEU A 171 -20.25 24.56 -15.25
CA LEU A 171 -20.33 25.89 -14.65
C LEU A 171 -21.01 25.80 -13.30
N ASN A 172 -20.29 26.13 -12.26
CA ASN A 172 -20.79 26.08 -10.88
C ASN A 172 -20.49 27.40 -10.18
N TYR A 173 -21.33 27.72 -9.22
CA TYR A 173 -21.21 28.91 -8.38
C TYR A 173 -21.12 28.53 -6.92
N LEU A 174 -20.06 28.99 -6.25
CA LEU A 174 -19.85 28.83 -4.80
C LEU A 174 -20.47 30.02 -4.05
N GLU A 175 -21.50 29.74 -3.26
CA GLU A 175 -22.15 30.68 -2.36
C GLU A 175 -21.55 30.57 -0.95
N ASN A 176 -20.95 31.64 -0.48
CA ASN A 176 -20.34 31.73 0.84
C ASN A 176 -21.22 32.47 1.86
N ASN A 177 -22.40 32.96 1.46
CA ASN A 177 -23.31 33.65 2.36
C ASN A 177 -24.19 32.63 3.08
N SER A 178 -23.89 32.34 4.34
CA SER A 178 -24.63 31.41 5.15
C SER A 178 -26.13 31.74 5.27
N MET A 179 -26.46 33.04 5.30
CA MET A 179 -27.86 33.49 5.38
C MET A 179 -28.67 33.08 4.14
N ILE A 180 -28.04 33.10 2.94
CA ILE A 180 -28.70 32.68 1.71
C ILE A 180 -28.83 31.15 1.71
N VAL A 181 -27.76 30.43 2.08
CA VAL A 181 -27.73 28.95 2.05
C VAL A 181 -28.74 28.34 3.02
N THR A 182 -28.91 28.94 4.21
CA THR A 182 -29.78 28.45 5.29
C THR A 182 -31.11 29.17 5.44
N ALA A 183 -31.47 30.09 4.53
CA ALA A 183 -32.72 30.83 4.61
C ALA A 183 -33.94 29.92 4.71
N VAL A 184 -34.80 30.20 5.68
CA VAL A 184 -36.07 29.52 5.90
C VAL A 184 -37.22 30.48 5.60
N PRO A 185 -38.25 30.08 4.83
CA PRO A 185 -39.41 30.92 4.53
C PRO A 185 -40.11 31.40 5.79
N ASN A 186 -40.54 32.62 5.81
CA ASN A 186 -41.26 33.22 6.92
C ASN A 186 -42.42 34.14 6.43
N LYS A 187 -43.08 34.83 7.36
CA LYS A 187 -44.21 35.72 7.05
C LYS A 187 -43.86 36.85 6.08
N PHE A 188 -42.62 37.31 6.08
CA PHE A 188 -42.17 38.46 5.30
C PHE A 188 -41.43 38.05 4.02
N SER A 189 -40.83 36.86 3.99
CA SER A 189 -40.12 36.33 2.84
C SER A 189 -40.47 34.91 2.58
N LYS A 190 -40.88 34.63 1.32
CA LYS A 190 -41.09 33.24 0.84
C LYS A 190 -39.82 32.66 0.25
N ALA A 191 -38.72 33.40 0.21
CA ALA A 191 -37.42 32.92 -0.26
C ALA A 191 -36.92 31.82 0.67
N LYS A 192 -36.48 30.71 0.07
CA LYS A 192 -35.87 29.58 0.77
C LYS A 192 -34.43 29.38 0.31
N GLY A 193 -33.58 29.03 1.24
CA GLY A 193 -32.19 28.72 0.97
C GLY A 193 -32.01 27.30 0.41
N HIS A 194 -30.79 27.00 0.03
CA HIS A 194 -30.41 25.73 -0.55
C HIS A 194 -30.70 24.55 0.38
N SER A 195 -30.44 24.71 1.68
CA SER A 195 -30.68 23.65 2.68
C SER A 195 -32.15 23.37 2.86
N CYS A 196 -32.99 24.40 2.97
CA CYS A 196 -34.44 24.23 3.06
C CYS A 196 -35.02 23.50 1.83
N TRP A 197 -34.56 23.91 0.63
CA TRP A 197 -34.94 23.25 -0.62
C TRP A 197 -34.53 21.76 -0.62
N PHE A 198 -33.31 21.45 -0.19
CA PHE A 198 -32.84 20.08 -0.10
C PHE A 198 -33.66 19.24 0.86
N ASP A 199 -33.95 19.76 2.05
CA ASP A 199 -34.66 19.03 3.11
C ASP A 199 -36.13 18.73 2.69
N GLU A 200 -36.80 19.63 1.97
CA GLU A 200 -38.10 19.36 1.39
C GLU A 200 -38.09 18.12 0.47
N LEU A 201 -37.08 18.06 -0.43
CA LEU A 201 -36.97 16.93 -1.35
C LEU A 201 -36.47 15.65 -0.65
N TRP A 202 -35.56 15.80 0.31
CA TRP A 202 -35.07 14.70 1.11
C TRP A 202 -36.19 13.98 1.85
N ASN A 203 -37.09 14.73 2.45
CA ASN A 203 -38.21 14.18 3.25
C ASN A 203 -39.22 13.39 2.42
N ILE A 204 -39.39 13.71 1.13
CA ILE A 204 -40.29 12.96 0.23
C ILE A 204 -39.59 11.87 -0.57
N SER A 205 -38.26 11.78 -0.45
CA SER A 205 -37.45 10.77 -1.17
C SER A 205 -37.39 9.44 -0.43
N LYS A 206 -37.16 8.36 -1.19
CA LYS A 206 -37.14 7.00 -0.63
C LYS A 206 -35.73 6.65 -0.12
N PRO A 207 -35.59 6.14 1.12
CA PRO A 207 -34.34 5.58 1.60
C PRO A 207 -33.83 4.46 0.69
N TRP A 208 -32.53 4.45 0.42
CA TRP A 208 -31.93 3.47 -0.49
C TRP A 208 -30.71 2.72 0.09
N ASN A 209 -30.25 3.06 1.27
CA ASN A 209 -29.07 2.46 1.89
C ASN A 209 -29.09 0.94 1.87
N ARG A 210 -30.16 0.32 2.35
CA ARG A 210 -30.29 -1.14 2.43
C ARG A 210 -30.15 -1.78 1.05
N LEU A 211 -30.95 -1.32 0.09
CA LEU A 211 -30.92 -1.86 -1.28
C LEU A 211 -29.58 -1.62 -1.95
N PHE A 212 -28.99 -0.45 -1.72
CA PHE A 212 -27.67 -0.12 -2.24
C PHE A 212 -26.60 -1.09 -1.72
N LEU A 213 -26.58 -1.37 -0.42
CA LEU A 213 -25.61 -2.30 0.17
C LEU A 213 -25.85 -3.74 -0.26
N GLU A 214 -27.10 -4.23 -0.13
CA GLU A 214 -27.42 -5.65 -0.29
C GLU A 214 -27.49 -6.08 -1.76
N GLU A 215 -27.97 -5.21 -2.67
CA GLU A 215 -28.21 -5.58 -4.06
C GLU A 215 -27.20 -4.97 -5.04
N VAL A 216 -26.47 -3.94 -4.64
CA VAL A 216 -25.56 -3.21 -5.54
C VAL A 216 -24.12 -3.34 -5.11
N LEU A 217 -23.75 -2.80 -3.93
CA LEU A 217 -22.35 -2.65 -3.55
C LEU A 217 -21.72 -3.99 -3.11
N ASN A 218 -22.30 -4.67 -2.14
CA ASN A 218 -21.71 -5.89 -1.57
C ASN A 218 -21.64 -7.07 -2.55
N PRO A 219 -22.64 -7.33 -3.43
CA PRO A 219 -22.55 -8.40 -4.40
C PRO A 219 -21.71 -8.06 -5.63
N SER A 220 -21.30 -6.80 -5.80
CA SER A 220 -20.45 -6.41 -6.92
C SER A 220 -19.04 -7.04 -6.82
N PRO A 221 -18.36 -7.26 -7.97
CA PRO A 221 -17.00 -7.81 -7.96
C PRO A 221 -16.03 -7.04 -7.05
N ILE A 222 -16.10 -5.72 -7.08
CA ILE A 222 -15.24 -4.86 -6.25
C ILE A 222 -15.66 -4.89 -4.77
N GLY A 223 -16.94 -4.95 -4.46
CA GLY A 223 -17.45 -5.07 -3.09
C GLY A 223 -17.01 -6.37 -2.42
N ILE A 224 -17.07 -7.49 -3.16
CA ILE A 224 -16.57 -8.80 -2.71
C ILE A 224 -15.05 -8.74 -2.47
N ALA A 225 -14.29 -8.14 -3.39
CA ALA A 225 -12.84 -8.02 -3.26
C ALA A 225 -12.42 -7.22 -2.02
N VAL A 226 -13.09 -6.08 -1.75
CA VAL A 226 -12.84 -5.26 -0.56
C VAL A 226 -13.17 -6.02 0.72
N LYS A 227 -14.30 -6.73 0.76
CA LYS A 227 -14.69 -7.54 1.92
C LYS A 227 -13.64 -8.63 2.19
N LYS A 228 -13.21 -9.36 1.17
CA LYS A 228 -12.18 -10.38 1.27
C LYS A 228 -10.85 -9.80 1.79
N GLN A 229 -10.41 -8.67 1.27
CA GLN A 229 -9.20 -7.99 1.72
C GLN A 229 -9.29 -7.56 3.20
N LYS A 230 -10.48 -7.13 3.66
CA LYS A 230 -10.72 -6.81 5.07
C LYS A 230 -10.65 -8.06 5.94
N GLU A 231 -11.32 -9.14 5.56
CA GLU A 231 -11.30 -10.42 6.28
C GLU A 231 -9.87 -10.99 6.36
N GLU A 232 -9.07 -10.88 5.30
CA GLU A 232 -7.66 -11.29 5.29
C GLU A 232 -6.79 -10.43 6.24
N LYS A 233 -7.05 -9.13 6.33
CA LYS A 233 -6.34 -8.23 7.27
C LYS A 233 -6.75 -8.46 8.73
N GLU A 234 -7.99 -8.79 8.99
CA GLU A 234 -8.54 -9.05 10.33
C GLU A 234 -8.31 -10.50 10.78
N ARG A 235 -7.89 -11.38 9.88
CA ARG A 235 -7.62 -12.78 10.19
C ARG A 235 -6.43 -12.87 11.15
N THR A 236 -6.66 -13.43 12.32
CA THR A 236 -5.58 -13.82 13.22
C THR A 236 -4.77 -14.94 12.58
N LEU A 237 -3.48 -14.72 12.40
CA LEU A 237 -2.58 -15.73 11.88
C LEU A 237 -2.53 -16.91 12.87
N SER A 238 -2.57 -18.13 12.37
CA SER A 238 -2.26 -19.31 13.17
C SER A 238 -0.84 -19.20 13.73
N PRO A 239 -0.51 -19.92 14.84
CA PRO A 239 0.86 -19.94 15.37
C PRO A 239 1.90 -20.30 14.31
N TYR A 240 1.58 -21.22 13.39
CA TYR A 240 2.45 -21.60 12.28
C TYR A 240 2.63 -20.48 11.26
N GLU A 241 1.54 -19.83 10.83
CA GLU A 241 1.61 -18.68 9.90
C GLU A 241 2.36 -17.49 10.51
N THR A 242 2.17 -17.24 11.82
CA THR A 242 2.93 -16.22 12.56
C THR A 242 4.41 -16.55 12.55
N TYR A 243 4.78 -17.81 12.79
CA TYR A 243 6.15 -18.28 12.74
C TYR A 243 6.76 -18.12 11.33
N ILE A 244 6.05 -18.54 10.27
CA ILE A 244 6.50 -18.36 8.88
C ILE A 244 6.68 -16.87 8.54
N LYS A 245 5.74 -16.02 8.93
CA LYS A 245 5.83 -14.58 8.70
C LYS A 245 6.99 -13.94 9.46
N TYR A 246 7.23 -14.40 10.69
CA TYR A 246 8.40 -14.00 11.48
C TYR A 246 9.69 -14.41 10.75
N LEU A 247 9.79 -15.66 10.26
CA LEU A 247 10.95 -16.11 9.49
C LEU A 247 11.15 -15.27 8.22
N GLN A 248 10.09 -14.99 7.47
CA GLN A 248 10.16 -14.14 6.29
C GLN A 248 10.64 -12.72 6.62
N THR A 249 10.21 -12.16 7.75
CA THR A 249 10.62 -10.81 8.18
C THR A 249 12.08 -10.79 8.66
N GLN A 250 12.51 -11.84 9.36
CA GLN A 250 13.88 -11.93 9.89
C GLN A 250 14.91 -12.27 8.81
N PHE A 251 14.58 -13.16 7.91
CA PHE A 251 15.54 -13.74 6.96
C PHE A 251 15.41 -13.15 5.55
N GLY A 252 14.53 -12.19 5.33
CA GLY A 252 14.41 -11.44 4.08
C GLY A 252 14.04 -12.31 2.86
N ASP A 253 14.22 -11.75 1.68
CA ASP A 253 13.92 -12.43 0.43
C ASP A 253 14.96 -13.50 0.09
N ILE A 254 14.80 -14.69 0.70
CA ILE A 254 15.58 -15.90 0.34
C ILE A 254 15.25 -16.37 -1.11
N THR A 255 14.30 -15.71 -1.77
CA THR A 255 13.78 -16.03 -3.09
C THR A 255 14.55 -15.39 -4.26
N ASP A 256 15.75 -14.83 -4.04
CA ASP A 256 16.54 -14.31 -5.15
C ASP A 256 17.13 -15.45 -6.00
N ALA A 257 16.39 -15.80 -7.06
CA ALA A 257 16.81 -16.84 -8.01
C ALA A 257 18.11 -16.47 -8.75
N SER A 258 18.45 -15.15 -8.81
CA SER A 258 19.70 -14.68 -9.42
C SER A 258 20.89 -15.05 -8.55
N LEU A 259 20.76 -14.88 -7.23
CA LEU A 259 21.79 -15.23 -6.27
C LEU A 259 22.02 -16.76 -6.20
N ASP A 260 20.96 -17.57 -6.33
CA ASP A 260 21.08 -19.04 -6.45
C ASP A 260 21.96 -19.44 -7.64
N ALA A 261 21.76 -18.84 -8.79
CA ALA A 261 22.56 -19.12 -9.99
C ALA A 261 24.03 -18.72 -9.79
N ILE A 262 24.28 -17.58 -9.14
CA ILE A 262 25.63 -17.09 -8.82
C ILE A 262 26.33 -18.06 -7.86
N LEU A 263 25.72 -18.38 -6.73
CA LEU A 263 26.30 -19.29 -5.73
C LEU A 263 26.56 -20.69 -6.31
N LYS A 264 25.64 -21.22 -7.15
CA LYS A 264 25.85 -22.47 -7.87
C LYS A 264 27.05 -22.42 -8.80
N SER A 265 27.33 -21.30 -9.44
CA SER A 265 28.49 -21.12 -10.34
C SER A 265 29.83 -21.15 -9.60
N TYR A 266 29.84 -20.90 -8.30
CA TYR A 266 31.04 -20.97 -7.46
C TYR A 266 31.43 -22.41 -7.11
N LEU A 267 30.49 -23.34 -7.08
CA LEU A 267 30.75 -24.73 -6.68
C LEU A 267 31.62 -25.44 -7.73
N PRO A 268 32.62 -26.20 -7.29
CA PRO A 268 33.39 -27.09 -8.17
C PRO A 268 32.51 -28.19 -8.76
N LYS A 269 32.87 -28.69 -9.97
CA LYS A 269 32.12 -29.75 -10.66
C LYS A 269 31.98 -31.03 -9.85
N LYS A 270 32.91 -31.29 -8.92
CA LYS A 270 32.86 -32.47 -8.04
C LYS A 270 31.98 -32.35 -6.82
N ILE A 271 31.67 -31.10 -6.40
CA ILE A 271 30.83 -30.83 -5.24
C ILE A 271 29.38 -30.76 -5.70
N GLN A 272 28.54 -31.65 -5.17
CA GLN A 272 27.13 -31.67 -5.47
C GLN A 272 26.47 -30.40 -4.89
N SER A 273 25.75 -29.67 -5.74
CA SER A 273 24.95 -28.54 -5.28
C SER A 273 23.77 -29.02 -4.42
N LEU A 274 23.82 -28.74 -3.15
CA LEU A 274 22.74 -29.04 -2.20
C LEU A 274 21.95 -27.78 -1.87
N GLN A 275 20.64 -27.81 -2.06
CA GLN A 275 19.80 -26.61 -1.93
C GLN A 275 19.89 -25.99 -0.54
N TYR A 276 19.94 -26.79 0.52
CA TYR A 276 20.04 -26.28 1.90
C TYR A 276 21.37 -25.51 2.15
N GLN A 277 22.48 -25.87 1.48
CA GLN A 277 23.74 -25.14 1.59
C GLN A 277 23.68 -23.79 0.89
N LEU A 278 23.00 -23.72 -0.27
CA LEU A 278 22.75 -22.46 -0.97
C LEU A 278 21.82 -21.56 -0.16
N ASP A 279 20.78 -22.13 0.42
CA ASP A 279 19.85 -21.35 1.27
C ASP A 279 20.54 -20.86 2.54
N ALA A 280 21.39 -21.66 3.16
CA ALA A 280 22.20 -21.25 4.29
C ALA A 280 23.18 -20.12 3.90
N ALA A 281 23.87 -20.22 2.78
CA ALA A 281 24.78 -19.18 2.30
C ALA A 281 24.03 -17.85 2.03
N LYS A 282 22.87 -17.89 1.37
CA LYS A 282 22.02 -16.70 1.15
C LYS A 282 21.59 -16.07 2.47
N GLN A 283 21.19 -16.90 3.41
CA GLN A 283 20.79 -16.43 4.75
C GLN A 283 21.96 -15.75 5.47
N CYS A 284 23.14 -16.37 5.48
CA CYS A 284 24.36 -15.79 6.05
C CYS A 284 24.69 -14.43 5.43
N LEU A 285 24.65 -14.31 4.10
CA LEU A 285 24.88 -13.06 3.39
C LEU A 285 23.84 -11.98 3.74
N SER A 286 22.58 -12.35 3.83
CA SER A 286 21.50 -11.43 4.21
C SER A 286 21.67 -10.90 5.64
N VAL A 287 21.97 -11.79 6.59
CA VAL A 287 22.19 -11.43 8.00
C VAL A 287 23.45 -10.58 8.15
N MET A 288 24.53 -10.94 7.46
CA MET A 288 25.78 -10.20 7.47
C MET A 288 25.60 -8.76 6.98
N LYS A 289 24.82 -8.53 5.92
CA LYS A 289 24.51 -7.18 5.42
C LYS A 289 23.72 -6.32 6.41
N LYS A 290 22.90 -6.94 7.26
CA LYS A 290 22.04 -6.24 8.24
C LYS A 290 22.75 -5.99 9.57
N HIS A 291 23.58 -6.93 9.99
CA HIS A 291 24.11 -6.99 11.35
C HIS A 291 25.64 -7.04 11.43
N ASN A 292 26.34 -6.92 10.30
CA ASN A 292 27.80 -7.01 10.18
C ASN A 292 28.40 -8.32 10.70
N GLY A 293 27.62 -9.40 10.73
CA GLY A 293 28.05 -10.71 11.16
C GLY A 293 26.90 -11.71 11.30
N PHE A 294 27.23 -12.99 11.43
CA PHE A 294 26.26 -14.08 11.64
C PHE A 294 26.91 -15.26 12.38
N ILE A 295 26.08 -16.14 12.91
CA ILE A 295 26.51 -17.42 13.50
C ILE A 295 25.84 -18.54 12.70
N LEU A 296 26.63 -19.45 12.13
CA LEU A 296 26.16 -20.64 11.45
C LEU A 296 26.15 -21.84 12.42
N GLY A 297 24.99 -22.10 13.04
CA GLY A 297 24.82 -23.13 14.08
C GLY A 297 24.39 -24.51 13.58
N ASP A 298 24.69 -24.86 12.32
CA ASP A 298 24.29 -26.15 11.72
C ASP A 298 25.01 -27.34 12.37
N VAL A 299 24.36 -28.52 12.29
CA VAL A 299 24.90 -29.78 12.81
C VAL A 299 26.23 -30.12 12.11
N VAL A 300 27.12 -30.79 12.83
CA VAL A 300 28.39 -31.29 12.29
C VAL A 300 28.14 -32.25 11.11
N GLY A 301 28.93 -32.11 10.05
CA GLY A 301 28.81 -32.97 8.84
C GLY A 301 27.89 -32.43 7.75
N LEU A 302 27.20 -31.33 7.94
CA LEU A 302 26.35 -30.70 6.90
C LEU A 302 27.13 -29.82 5.91
N GLY A 303 28.46 -29.79 6.00
CA GLY A 303 29.30 -29.06 5.07
C GLY A 303 29.37 -27.55 5.33
N LYS A 304 29.44 -27.13 6.60
CA LYS A 304 29.62 -25.72 6.99
C LYS A 304 30.78 -25.04 6.26
N THR A 305 31.87 -25.74 6.04
CA THR A 305 33.01 -25.24 5.28
C THR A 305 32.64 -24.85 3.85
N VAL A 306 31.79 -25.63 3.17
CA VAL A 306 31.29 -25.31 1.82
C VAL A 306 30.41 -24.05 1.87
N VAL A 307 29.53 -23.94 2.85
CA VAL A 307 28.71 -22.73 3.06
C VAL A 307 29.61 -21.52 3.31
N GLY A 308 30.62 -21.65 4.18
CA GLY A 308 31.60 -20.61 4.45
C GLY A 308 32.34 -20.14 3.19
N LEU A 309 32.78 -21.08 2.35
CA LEU A 309 33.48 -20.76 1.09
C LEU A 309 32.55 -20.08 0.07
N LEU A 310 31.28 -20.44 0.01
CA LEU A 310 30.28 -19.71 -0.83
C LEU A 310 30.10 -18.26 -0.37
N VAL A 311 30.05 -18.05 0.96
CA VAL A 311 29.99 -16.70 1.54
C VAL A 311 31.26 -15.91 1.27
N ILE A 312 32.44 -16.51 1.48
CA ILE A 312 33.75 -15.89 1.18
C ILE A 312 33.79 -15.45 -0.28
N LYS A 313 33.45 -16.34 -1.21
CA LYS A 313 33.53 -16.06 -2.65
C LYS A 313 32.60 -14.92 -3.08
N GLN A 314 31.40 -14.89 -2.53
CA GLN A 314 30.46 -13.79 -2.74
C GLN A 314 30.96 -12.49 -2.12
N PHE A 315 31.52 -12.54 -0.93
CA PHE A 315 32.14 -11.39 -0.26
C PHE A 315 33.28 -10.79 -1.09
N ILE A 316 34.24 -11.62 -1.55
CA ILE A 316 35.35 -11.17 -2.38
C ILE A 316 34.82 -10.49 -3.66
N ALA A 317 33.81 -11.06 -4.32
CA ALA A 317 33.25 -10.50 -5.54
C ALA A 317 32.55 -9.14 -5.28
N GLU A 318 31.82 -9.01 -4.16
CA GLU A 318 31.18 -7.75 -3.75
C GLU A 318 32.21 -6.70 -3.34
N ALA A 319 33.22 -7.06 -2.54
CA ALA A 319 34.30 -6.16 -2.10
C ALA A 319 35.09 -5.60 -3.28
N ALA A 320 35.42 -6.44 -4.26
CA ALA A 320 36.07 -6.03 -5.51
C ALA A 320 35.29 -4.96 -6.27
N SER A 321 33.95 -5.06 -6.27
CA SER A 321 33.08 -4.10 -6.96
C SER A 321 32.96 -2.76 -6.24
N LEU A 322 33.29 -2.71 -4.94
CA LEU A 322 33.17 -1.54 -4.06
C LEU A 322 34.51 -0.90 -3.70
N ASP A 323 35.60 -1.40 -4.25
CA ASP A 323 36.98 -0.98 -3.91
C ASP A 323 37.30 -1.11 -2.40
N HIS A 324 36.77 -2.18 -1.78
CA HIS A 324 37.00 -2.54 -0.39
C HIS A 324 38.02 -3.68 -0.28
N SER A 325 38.59 -3.89 0.93
CA SER A 325 39.49 -5.00 1.17
C SER A 325 38.83 -6.35 0.91
N GLN A 326 39.44 -7.18 0.10
CA GLN A 326 39.02 -8.53 -0.27
C GLN A 326 39.63 -9.60 0.64
N HIS A 327 40.55 -9.23 1.57
CA HIS A 327 41.23 -10.19 2.42
C HIS A 327 40.30 -10.74 3.51
N VAL A 328 40.42 -12.05 3.72
CA VAL A 328 39.59 -12.84 4.65
C VAL A 328 40.53 -13.54 5.64
N LEU A 329 40.23 -13.40 6.93
CA LEU A 329 40.95 -14.13 7.98
C LEU A 329 40.09 -15.31 8.46
N ILE A 330 40.69 -16.52 8.44
CA ILE A 330 40.04 -17.71 9.01
C ILE A 330 40.78 -18.10 10.31
N ILE A 331 40.07 -18.04 11.41
CA ILE A 331 40.56 -18.48 12.71
C ILE A 331 40.00 -19.89 12.97
N THR A 332 40.91 -20.87 13.06
CA THR A 332 40.47 -22.27 13.18
C THR A 332 41.45 -23.09 14.05
N PRO A 333 41.00 -24.15 14.73
CA PRO A 333 41.88 -25.11 15.39
C PRO A 333 42.88 -25.74 14.40
N PRO A 334 44.11 -25.99 14.82
CA PRO A 334 45.14 -26.58 13.94
C PRO A 334 44.72 -27.88 13.24
N ALA A 335 43.91 -28.70 13.93
CA ALA A 335 43.40 -29.96 13.39
C ALA A 335 42.46 -29.82 12.19
N ILE A 336 41.79 -28.66 12.06
CA ILE A 336 40.78 -28.40 11.02
C ILE A 336 41.34 -27.56 9.89
N ARG A 337 42.42 -26.81 10.10
CA ARG A 337 43.05 -25.97 9.10
C ARG A 337 43.26 -26.72 7.77
N LYS A 338 43.81 -27.92 7.83
CA LYS A 338 44.07 -28.72 6.62
C LYS A 338 42.76 -29.03 5.84
N SER A 339 41.69 -29.25 6.51
CA SER A 339 40.38 -29.47 5.86
C SER A 339 39.87 -28.25 5.09
N TRP A 340 40.12 -27.06 5.63
CA TRP A 340 39.87 -25.81 4.94
C TRP A 340 40.74 -25.64 3.70
N GLU A 341 42.05 -25.82 3.85
CA GLU A 341 43.04 -25.73 2.74
C GLU A 341 42.72 -26.72 1.61
N ASP A 342 42.41 -27.98 1.94
CA ASP A 342 42.03 -29.01 0.93
C ASP A 342 40.71 -28.62 0.21
N THR A 343 39.76 -28.04 0.92
CA THR A 343 38.48 -27.62 0.31
C THR A 343 38.66 -26.37 -0.55
N ILE A 344 39.49 -25.40 -0.14
CA ILE A 344 39.86 -24.21 -0.94
C ILE A 344 40.54 -24.65 -2.23
N ALA A 345 41.54 -25.55 -2.13
CA ALA A 345 42.24 -26.10 -3.31
C ALA A 345 41.27 -26.77 -4.30
N GLU A 346 40.24 -27.48 -3.81
CA GLU A 346 39.22 -28.05 -4.71
C GLU A 346 38.31 -26.95 -5.34
N PHE A 347 37.98 -25.88 -4.59
CA PHE A 347 37.25 -24.73 -5.13
C PHE A 347 37.98 -23.97 -6.22
N ASP A 348 39.32 -23.91 -6.14
CA ASP A 348 40.18 -23.15 -7.07
C ASP A 348 40.71 -24.00 -8.22
N LYS A 349 40.55 -25.33 -8.18
CA LYS A 349 41.17 -26.28 -9.10
C LYS A 349 40.92 -26.03 -10.59
N ASP A 350 39.72 -25.62 -10.93
CA ASP A 350 39.27 -25.37 -12.31
C ASP A 350 39.16 -23.85 -12.62
N LYS A 351 39.80 -23.01 -11.81
CA LYS A 351 39.69 -21.55 -11.94
C LYS A 351 40.98 -20.95 -12.50
N ASP A 352 40.84 -19.88 -13.28
CA ASP A 352 41.94 -19.06 -13.71
C ASP A 352 42.55 -18.30 -12.51
N GLU A 353 43.81 -17.92 -12.56
CA GLU A 353 44.53 -17.25 -11.46
C GLU A 353 43.74 -16.04 -10.86
N GLY A 354 43.11 -15.22 -11.70
CA GLY A 354 42.33 -14.08 -11.25
C GLY A 354 41.00 -14.42 -10.56
N ASN A 355 40.62 -15.69 -10.55
CA ASN A 355 39.35 -16.18 -9.94
C ASN A 355 39.57 -17.12 -8.76
N LYS A 356 40.83 -17.33 -8.36
CA LYS A 356 41.21 -18.11 -7.18
C LYS A 356 40.98 -17.32 -5.91
N ILE A 357 40.54 -18.01 -4.85
CA ILE A 357 40.30 -17.38 -3.56
C ILE A 357 41.45 -17.61 -2.56
N GLU A 358 42.32 -18.58 -2.82
CA GLU A 358 43.44 -18.91 -1.94
C GLU A 358 44.29 -17.68 -1.61
N GLY A 359 44.59 -16.83 -2.61
CA GLY A 359 45.39 -15.63 -2.43
C GLY A 359 44.79 -14.50 -1.59
N PHE A 360 43.51 -14.64 -1.23
CA PHE A 360 42.80 -13.67 -0.38
C PHE A 360 42.53 -14.18 1.04
N ILE A 361 42.94 -15.42 1.37
CA ILE A 361 42.64 -16.08 2.63
C ILE A 361 43.91 -16.31 3.46
N ASP A 362 43.90 -15.74 4.66
CA ASP A 362 44.92 -15.99 5.67
C ASP A 362 44.38 -16.83 6.80
N PHE A 363 45.23 -17.65 7.41
CA PHE A 363 44.86 -18.57 8.49
C PHE A 363 45.56 -18.22 9.78
N VAL A 364 44.79 -18.23 10.89
CA VAL A 364 45.30 -18.14 12.25
C VAL A 364 44.78 -19.29 13.08
N THR A 365 45.62 -19.86 13.92
CA THR A 365 45.15 -20.88 14.86
C THR A 365 44.52 -20.22 16.09
N THR A 366 43.52 -20.89 16.69
CA THR A 366 42.88 -20.38 17.92
C THR A 366 43.86 -20.16 19.04
N GLY A 367 44.97 -20.90 19.11
CA GLY A 367 46.02 -20.72 20.10
C GLY A 367 46.93 -19.49 19.92
N SER A 368 47.06 -19.00 18.66
CA SER A 368 47.89 -17.87 18.29
C SER A 368 47.15 -16.52 18.30
N VAL A 369 45.84 -16.53 18.56
CA VAL A 369 45.02 -15.29 18.55
C VAL A 369 45.45 -14.35 19.71
N ALA A 370 45.98 -14.85 20.81
CA ALA A 370 46.41 -14.04 21.94
C ALA A 370 47.67 -13.20 21.65
N SER A 371 48.52 -13.64 20.69
CA SER A 371 49.68 -12.90 20.21
C SER A 371 49.43 -11.99 19.01
N PHE A 372 48.17 -11.92 18.57
CA PHE A 372 47.75 -11.10 17.45
C PHE A 372 47.71 -9.63 17.85
N GLY A 373 48.66 -8.84 17.37
CA GLY A 373 48.76 -7.40 17.64
C GLY A 373 49.74 -6.99 18.71
N GLU A 374 50.50 -7.91 19.31
CA GLU A 374 51.70 -7.56 20.07
C GLU A 374 52.86 -7.43 19.12
N GLU A 375 53.48 -6.25 19.03
CA GLU A 375 54.77 -6.06 18.37
C GLU A 375 55.76 -7.02 19.04
N ALA A 376 56.44 -7.84 18.25
CA ALA A 376 57.44 -8.79 18.74
C ALA A 376 58.49 -8.01 19.51
N ASP A 377 58.46 -8.02 20.85
CA ASP A 377 59.63 -7.71 21.65
C ASP A 377 60.67 -8.78 21.32
N GLU A 378 61.83 -8.33 20.85
CA GLU A 378 63.01 -9.15 20.59
C GLU A 378 63.44 -9.80 21.90
N ASN A 379 62.98 -11.02 22.17
CA ASN A 379 63.57 -11.87 23.20
C ASN A 379 64.21 -13.12 22.54
N GLU A 380 65.49 -13.18 22.67
CA GLU A 380 66.38 -14.28 22.35
C GLU A 380 65.90 -15.57 23.05
N ASP A 381 65.22 -16.47 22.31
CA ASP A 381 65.42 -17.93 22.43
C ASP A 381 64.68 -18.61 21.25
N GLY A 382 65.51 -19.27 20.46
CA GLY A 382 65.17 -19.76 19.12
C GLY A 382 64.19 -20.92 19.11
N ASP A 383 62.90 -20.59 18.89
CA ASP A 383 61.97 -21.41 18.15
C ASP A 383 61.32 -20.49 17.09
N GLU A 384 61.70 -20.68 15.83
CA GLU A 384 61.09 -20.03 14.68
C GLU A 384 59.61 -20.42 14.59
N PHE A 385 58.76 -19.71 15.33
CA PHE A 385 57.35 -19.60 14.95
C PHE A 385 57.34 -18.66 13.72
N GLU A 386 57.31 -19.23 12.53
CA GLU A 386 56.98 -18.48 11.32
C GLU A 386 55.62 -17.75 11.54
N ASN A 387 55.74 -16.48 11.96
CA ASN A 387 54.62 -15.54 11.90
C ASN A 387 54.42 -15.15 10.43
N ASP A 388 53.74 -16.02 9.70
CA ASP A 388 53.29 -15.78 8.32
C ASP A 388 52.09 -14.82 8.29
N PHE A 389 52.22 -13.68 9.05
CA PHE A 389 51.20 -12.66 9.06
C PHE A 389 51.55 -11.56 8.07
N ASN A 390 50.84 -11.58 6.93
CA ASN A 390 50.69 -10.37 6.16
C ASN A 390 49.73 -9.45 6.92
N HIS A 391 50.17 -8.26 7.31
CA HIS A 391 49.33 -7.22 7.88
C HIS A 391 48.36 -6.67 6.80
N HIS A 392 47.29 -7.42 6.54
CA HIS A 392 46.22 -6.98 5.66
C HIS A 392 45.07 -6.39 6.45
N ASP A 393 44.41 -5.39 5.88
CA ASP A 393 43.10 -4.97 6.36
C ASP A 393 42.07 -6.03 5.98
N TYR A 394 41.65 -6.84 6.95
CA TYR A 394 40.69 -7.91 6.70
C TYR A 394 39.26 -7.35 6.62
N GLY A 395 38.57 -7.60 5.49
CA GLY A 395 37.19 -7.22 5.30
C GLY A 395 36.21 -8.24 5.83
N LEU A 396 36.65 -9.52 6.03
CA LEU A 396 35.84 -10.59 6.61
C LEU A 396 36.67 -11.45 7.56
N ILE A 397 36.12 -11.77 8.73
CA ILE A 397 36.75 -12.70 9.67
C ILE A 397 35.79 -13.88 9.89
N ILE A 398 36.30 -15.08 9.76
CA ILE A 398 35.58 -16.34 10.04
C ILE A 398 36.24 -17.04 11.23
N VAL A 399 35.45 -17.42 12.21
CA VAL A 399 35.90 -18.21 13.36
C VAL A 399 35.23 -19.57 13.29
N ASP A 400 36.01 -20.63 13.13
CA ASP A 400 35.55 -22.01 13.14
C ASP A 400 36.00 -22.70 14.44
N GLU A 401 35.03 -22.97 15.33
CA GLU A 401 35.25 -23.59 16.63
C GLU A 401 34.95 -25.09 16.66
N SER A 402 34.74 -25.74 15.54
CA SER A 402 34.24 -27.14 15.43
C SER A 402 35.05 -28.16 16.20
#